data_05df471284ece297261dd7f09f7e8b2b
#
_entry.id   05df471284ece297261dd7f09f7e8b2b
#
_cell.length_a   1.000
_cell.length_b   1.000
_cell.length_c   1.000
_cell.angle_alpha   90.00
_cell.angle_beta   90.00
_cell.angle_gamma   90.00
#
_symmetry.space_group_name_H-M   'P 1'
#
loop_
_entity.id
_entity.type
_entity.pdbx_description
1 polymer ?
#
loop_
_entity_poly.entity_id
_entity_poly.type
_entity_poly.pdbx_seq_one_letter_code
_entity_poly.pdbx_strand_id
1 'polypeptide(L)'
;MKLTVSKSKNSATFYVQKSIRKSNGSVTTVTIEKLGNLDMVRTRANGKDPYVWAKEYVDELNRKEYEEQKEILIKCSPSKLLKPDEKYLFNCGYLFLQSIYYSLKLDKICSKISKKYSFEYDLNDILSRLIFTRILYPSSKLASNRSSKMFIEQPTFNLHDIYRSLSVLSKESDFIQSELYKNSQRILPRRNDILYYDCTNYYFEIEQEDELRKYGKSKQHQPLPIVGMGMFMDHDGIPLAFDIFPGNKNEQPTLKPLEQKVIDDYGVDSIIICTDAGLSSNANRKFNDKTL
;
A
#
# COMPACT_ATOMS: atom_id res chain seq x y z
N MET A 1 -18.47 6.02 -12.01
CA MET A 1 -19.64 5.27 -12.52
C MET A 1 -20.22 4.37 -11.43
N LYS A 2 -21.45 3.87 -11.57
CA LYS A 2 -22.10 2.95 -10.64
C LYS A 2 -22.78 1.80 -11.39
N LEU A 3 -22.82 0.63 -10.77
CA LEU A 3 -23.62 -0.49 -11.25
C LEU A 3 -25.10 -0.25 -10.85
N THR A 4 -26.01 -0.37 -11.80
CA THR A 4 -27.45 -0.35 -11.57
C THR A 4 -28.06 -1.63 -12.13
N VAL A 5 -28.81 -2.34 -11.32
CA VAL A 5 -29.49 -3.58 -11.74
C VAL A 5 -31.00 -3.36 -11.69
N SER A 6 -31.62 -3.41 -12.84
CA SER A 6 -33.08 -3.40 -12.95
C SER A 6 -33.60 -4.84 -12.82
N LYS A 7 -34.37 -5.13 -11.80
CA LYS A 7 -34.94 -6.45 -11.53
C LYS A 7 -36.41 -6.46 -11.93
N SER A 8 -36.83 -7.50 -12.64
CA SER A 8 -38.23 -7.84 -12.88
C SER A 8 -38.50 -9.26 -12.35
N LYS A 9 -39.78 -9.70 -12.37
CA LYS A 9 -40.21 -10.96 -11.75
C LYS A 9 -39.39 -12.18 -12.19
N ASN A 10 -38.86 -12.17 -13.43
CA ASN A 10 -38.10 -13.31 -14.00
C ASN A 10 -36.78 -12.89 -14.70
N SER A 11 -36.34 -11.65 -14.57
CA SER A 11 -35.10 -11.21 -15.20
C SER A 11 -34.40 -10.08 -14.44
N ALA A 12 -33.09 -9.98 -14.60
CA ALA A 12 -32.29 -8.86 -14.13
C ALA A 12 -31.46 -8.31 -15.31
N THR A 13 -31.45 -6.99 -15.46
CA THR A 13 -30.64 -6.32 -16.49
C THR A 13 -29.66 -5.38 -15.82
N PHE A 14 -28.42 -5.45 -16.22
CA PHE A 14 -27.30 -4.73 -15.63
C PHE A 14 -26.91 -3.53 -16.50
N TYR A 15 -26.70 -2.38 -15.83
CA TYR A 15 -26.32 -1.13 -16.47
C TYR A 15 -25.16 -0.48 -15.74
N VAL A 16 -24.23 0.08 -16.51
CA VAL A 16 -23.21 1.02 -16.00
C VAL A 16 -23.77 2.43 -16.16
N GLN A 17 -23.93 3.16 -15.08
CA GLN A 17 -24.48 4.50 -15.09
C GLN A 17 -23.55 5.52 -14.46
N LYS A 18 -23.59 6.77 -14.97
CA LYS A 18 -22.79 7.88 -14.46
C LYS A 18 -23.70 9.06 -14.12
N SER A 19 -23.49 9.68 -12.96
CA SER A 19 -24.15 10.93 -12.61
C SER A 19 -23.40 12.10 -13.24
N ILE A 20 -24.08 12.92 -14.01
CA ILE A 20 -23.52 14.10 -14.70
C ILE A 20 -24.23 15.34 -14.17
N ARG A 21 -23.47 16.38 -13.85
CA ARG A 21 -23.99 17.68 -13.46
C ARG A 21 -24.18 18.52 -14.72
N LYS A 22 -25.40 18.97 -14.97
CA LYS A 22 -25.74 19.86 -16.08
C LYS A 22 -25.29 21.30 -15.79
N SER A 23 -25.20 22.14 -16.81
CA SER A 23 -24.84 23.56 -16.70
C SER A 23 -25.77 24.37 -15.78
N ASN A 24 -27.01 23.93 -15.62
CA ASN A 24 -28.00 24.52 -14.70
C ASN A 24 -27.86 24.01 -13.24
N GLY A 25 -26.82 23.26 -12.90
CA GLY A 25 -26.55 22.72 -11.57
C GLY A 25 -27.32 21.44 -11.21
N SER A 26 -28.30 21.02 -12.01
CA SER A 26 -29.05 19.77 -11.76
C SER A 26 -28.17 18.52 -12.05
N VAL A 27 -28.41 17.44 -11.29
CA VAL A 27 -27.72 16.16 -11.50
C VAL A 27 -28.65 15.22 -12.26
N THR A 28 -28.14 14.63 -13.35
CA THR A 28 -28.85 13.60 -14.11
C THR A 28 -28.00 12.33 -14.16
N THR A 29 -28.65 11.18 -14.31
CA THR A 29 -27.97 9.89 -14.48
C THR A 29 -28.05 9.46 -15.93
N VAL A 30 -26.91 9.18 -16.54
CA VAL A 30 -26.80 8.71 -17.93
C VAL A 30 -26.30 7.27 -17.90
N THR A 31 -26.91 6.44 -18.75
CA THR A 31 -26.43 5.06 -18.97
C THR A 31 -25.24 5.10 -19.93
N ILE A 32 -24.09 4.68 -19.46
CA ILE A 32 -22.83 4.59 -20.26
C ILE A 32 -22.80 3.30 -21.05
N GLU A 33 -23.16 2.18 -20.40
CA GLU A 33 -23.16 0.86 -21.02
C GLU A 33 -24.29 -0.01 -20.48
N LYS A 34 -24.93 -0.78 -21.34
CA LYS A 34 -25.84 -1.87 -20.97
C LYS A 34 -25.09 -3.19 -21.03
N LEU A 35 -24.79 -3.78 -19.86
CA LEU A 35 -24.07 -5.06 -19.78
C LEU A 35 -24.92 -6.24 -20.27
N GLY A 36 -26.23 -6.08 -20.27
CA GLY A 36 -27.19 -7.08 -20.74
C GLY A 36 -28.00 -7.75 -19.63
N ASN A 37 -28.68 -8.84 -19.96
CA ASN A 37 -29.42 -9.65 -19.00
C ASN A 37 -28.48 -10.57 -18.20
N LEU A 38 -29.07 -11.29 -17.21
CA LEU A 38 -28.31 -12.15 -16.30
C LEU A 38 -27.49 -13.22 -17.06
N ASP A 39 -28.02 -13.78 -18.16
CA ASP A 39 -27.33 -14.83 -18.92
C ASP A 39 -26.16 -14.28 -19.71
N MET A 40 -26.31 -13.10 -20.31
CA MET A 40 -25.21 -12.40 -20.98
C MET A 40 -24.07 -12.05 -19.99
N VAL A 41 -24.42 -11.61 -18.80
CA VAL A 41 -23.44 -11.28 -17.76
C VAL A 41 -22.78 -12.56 -17.23
N ARG A 42 -23.51 -13.69 -17.08
CA ARG A 42 -22.93 -14.99 -16.73
C ARG A 42 -21.89 -15.46 -17.75
N THR A 43 -22.21 -15.32 -19.03
CA THR A 43 -21.27 -15.67 -20.10
C THR A 43 -19.99 -14.85 -20.05
N ARG A 44 -20.12 -13.53 -19.82
CA ARG A 44 -18.96 -12.62 -19.63
C ARG A 44 -18.18 -12.88 -18.35
N ALA A 45 -18.86 -13.31 -17.27
CA ALA A 45 -18.27 -13.58 -15.97
C ALA A 45 -17.39 -14.85 -15.93
N ASN A 46 -17.49 -15.72 -16.94
CA ASN A 46 -16.67 -16.92 -17.11
C ASN A 46 -16.50 -17.75 -15.84
N GLY A 47 -17.63 -18.10 -15.20
CA GLY A 47 -17.68 -18.92 -13.99
C GLY A 47 -17.69 -18.13 -12.66
N LYS A 48 -17.46 -16.80 -12.67
CA LYS A 48 -17.67 -15.95 -11.50
C LYS A 48 -19.15 -15.62 -11.27
N ASP A 49 -19.51 -15.25 -10.06
CA ASP A 49 -20.82 -14.69 -9.78
C ASP A 49 -21.09 -13.44 -10.63
N PRO A 50 -22.21 -13.38 -11.37
CA PRO A 50 -22.52 -12.27 -12.28
C PRO A 50 -22.56 -10.89 -11.61
N TYR A 51 -23.01 -10.82 -10.35
CA TYR A 51 -23.09 -9.57 -9.61
C TYR A 51 -21.72 -9.10 -9.15
N VAL A 52 -20.88 -10.02 -8.71
CA VAL A 52 -19.49 -9.73 -8.31
C VAL A 52 -18.70 -9.27 -9.52
N TRP A 53 -18.78 -10.01 -10.64
CA TRP A 53 -18.11 -9.64 -11.89
C TRP A 53 -18.53 -8.26 -12.39
N ALA A 54 -19.84 -7.96 -12.42
CA ALA A 54 -20.34 -6.68 -12.90
C ALA A 54 -19.86 -5.51 -12.01
N LYS A 55 -19.72 -5.74 -10.70
CA LYS A 55 -19.17 -4.75 -9.77
C LYS A 55 -17.68 -4.52 -10.01
N GLU A 56 -16.89 -5.59 -10.15
CA GLU A 56 -15.46 -5.50 -10.49
C GLU A 56 -15.25 -4.77 -11.82
N TYR A 57 -16.08 -5.04 -12.82
CA TYR A 57 -16.04 -4.38 -14.12
C TYR A 57 -16.28 -2.86 -14.01
N VAL A 58 -17.28 -2.43 -13.23
CA VAL A 58 -17.54 -1.00 -12.99
C VAL A 58 -16.40 -0.36 -12.20
N ASP A 59 -15.82 -1.07 -11.23
CA ASP A 59 -14.67 -0.58 -10.48
C ASP A 59 -13.44 -0.41 -11.39
N GLU A 60 -13.25 -1.30 -12.36
CA GLU A 60 -12.19 -1.15 -13.37
C GLU A 60 -12.43 0.02 -14.32
N LEU A 61 -13.66 0.22 -14.79
CA LEU A 61 -14.02 1.40 -15.59
C LEU A 61 -13.79 2.71 -14.84
N ASN A 62 -14.13 2.74 -13.54
CA ASN A 62 -13.87 3.90 -12.69
C ASN A 62 -12.38 4.16 -12.51
N ARG A 63 -11.57 3.10 -12.43
CA ARG A 63 -10.11 3.21 -12.35
C ARG A 63 -9.54 3.82 -13.63
N LYS A 64 -9.95 3.30 -14.80
CA LYS A 64 -9.51 3.82 -16.11
C LYS A 64 -9.90 5.28 -16.28
N GLU A 65 -11.17 5.63 -15.99
CA GLU A 65 -11.64 7.02 -16.05
C GLU A 65 -10.85 7.95 -15.11
N TYR A 66 -10.53 7.48 -13.91
CA TYR A 66 -9.73 8.25 -12.94
C TYR A 66 -8.28 8.45 -13.42
N GLU A 67 -7.69 7.44 -14.06
CA GLU A 67 -6.35 7.51 -14.64
C GLU A 67 -6.32 8.45 -15.86
N GLU A 68 -7.33 8.40 -16.74
CA GLU A 68 -7.46 9.27 -17.90
C GLU A 68 -7.74 10.73 -17.55
N GLN A 69 -8.48 11.00 -16.47
CA GLN A 69 -8.82 12.36 -16.02
C GLN A 69 -7.71 13.03 -15.20
N LYS A 70 -6.62 12.33 -14.91
CA LYS A 70 -5.53 12.86 -14.11
C LYS A 70 -4.58 13.69 -14.95
N GLU A 71 -5.06 14.82 -15.46
CA GLU A 71 -4.22 15.84 -16.09
C GLU A 71 -3.48 16.64 -15.02
N ILE A 72 -2.16 16.72 -15.15
CA ILE A 72 -1.33 17.62 -14.37
C ILE A 72 -1.17 18.90 -15.17
N LEU A 73 -1.89 19.94 -14.76
CA LEU A 73 -1.80 21.25 -15.38
C LEU A 73 -0.67 22.07 -14.73
N ILE A 74 0.40 22.29 -15.47
CA ILE A 74 1.49 23.20 -15.09
C ILE A 74 1.18 24.55 -15.68
N LYS A 75 0.87 25.54 -14.82
CA LYS A 75 0.68 26.93 -15.24
C LYS A 75 2.03 27.58 -15.48
N CYS A 76 2.39 27.80 -16.73
CA CYS A 76 3.55 28.59 -17.13
C CYS A 76 3.09 29.98 -17.57
N SER A 77 3.73 31.02 -17.05
CA SER A 77 3.52 32.39 -17.51
C SER A 77 4.80 32.91 -18.14
N PRO A 78 4.79 33.29 -19.45
CA PRO A 78 5.99 33.84 -20.12
C PRO A 78 6.46 35.18 -19.51
N SER A 79 5.56 35.87 -18.80
CA SER A 79 5.85 37.15 -18.13
C SER A 79 6.36 36.97 -16.68
N LYS A 80 6.39 35.76 -16.14
CA LYS A 80 6.92 35.52 -14.81
C LYS A 80 8.45 35.54 -14.84
N LEU A 81 9.05 36.51 -14.18
CA LEU A 81 10.50 36.57 -13.99
C LEU A 81 10.94 35.38 -13.12
N LEU A 82 11.93 34.65 -13.61
CA LEU A 82 12.60 33.62 -12.86
C LEU A 82 13.57 34.24 -11.89
N LYS A 83 13.53 33.87 -10.61
CA LYS A 83 14.55 34.33 -9.66
C LYS A 83 15.86 33.59 -9.92
N PRO A 84 17.03 34.22 -9.75
CA PRO A 84 18.33 33.62 -10.06
C PRO A 84 18.58 32.26 -9.40
N ASP A 85 18.03 32.04 -8.20
CA ASP A 85 18.24 30.81 -7.41
C ASP A 85 17.06 29.81 -7.47
N GLU A 86 15.98 30.10 -8.20
CA GLU A 86 14.84 29.20 -8.37
C GLU A 86 15.15 28.16 -9.46
N LYS A 87 15.07 26.90 -9.10
CA LYS A 87 15.18 25.77 -10.04
C LYS A 87 13.80 25.39 -10.56
N TYR A 88 13.63 25.48 -11.88
CA TYR A 88 12.42 25.08 -12.59
C TYR A 88 12.56 23.71 -13.28
N LEU A 89 13.43 22.86 -12.73
CA LEU A 89 13.59 21.49 -13.19
C LEU A 89 12.73 20.56 -12.33
N PHE A 90 11.80 19.85 -12.96
CA PHE A 90 10.90 18.93 -12.29
C PHE A 90 11.19 17.48 -12.70
N ASN A 91 11.12 16.57 -11.73
CA ASN A 91 11.19 15.15 -11.96
C ASN A 91 9.76 14.61 -12.18
N CYS A 92 9.52 13.98 -13.33
CA CYS A 92 8.24 13.36 -13.68
C CYS A 92 8.22 11.85 -13.40
N GLY A 93 9.35 11.24 -13.03
CA GLY A 93 9.45 9.78 -12.83
C GLY A 93 8.55 9.24 -11.73
N TYR A 94 8.21 10.06 -10.74
CA TYR A 94 7.30 9.67 -9.66
C TYR A 94 5.86 9.41 -10.15
N LEU A 95 5.46 9.89 -11.33
CA LEU A 95 4.12 9.70 -11.88
C LEU A 95 3.80 8.22 -12.11
N PHE A 96 4.79 7.43 -12.53
CA PHE A 96 4.64 5.97 -12.66
C PHE A 96 4.41 5.31 -11.29
N LEU A 97 5.14 5.74 -10.26
CA LEU A 97 4.96 5.26 -8.90
C LEU A 97 3.62 5.69 -8.31
N GLN A 98 3.17 6.89 -8.69
CA GLN A 98 1.88 7.43 -8.26
C GLN A 98 0.71 6.56 -8.77
N SER A 99 0.77 6.04 -9.99
CA SER A 99 -0.23 5.10 -10.52
C SER A 99 -0.32 3.84 -9.65
N ILE A 100 0.82 3.24 -9.30
CA ILE A 100 0.88 2.07 -8.40
C ILE A 100 0.34 2.41 -7.01
N TYR A 101 0.75 3.56 -6.45
CA TYR A 101 0.33 4.04 -5.14
C TYR A 101 -1.20 4.12 -5.01
N TYR A 102 -1.86 4.70 -5.99
CA TYR A 102 -3.32 4.82 -6.00
C TYR A 102 -4.03 3.50 -6.34
N SER A 103 -3.44 2.65 -7.18
CA SER A 103 -3.96 1.30 -7.45
C SER A 103 -3.98 0.45 -6.17
N LEU A 104 -2.96 0.59 -5.32
CA LEU A 104 -2.88 -0.02 -3.98
C LEU A 104 -3.77 0.68 -2.94
N LYS A 105 -4.47 1.75 -3.31
CA LYS A 105 -5.38 2.53 -2.43
C LYS A 105 -4.69 3.07 -1.17
N LEU A 106 -3.42 3.41 -1.24
CA LEU A 106 -2.67 3.99 -0.12
C LEU A 106 -3.27 5.32 0.35
N ASP A 107 -3.85 6.11 -0.56
CA ASP A 107 -4.62 7.31 -0.26
C ASP A 107 -5.82 7.02 0.66
N LYS A 108 -6.52 5.89 0.45
CA LYS A 108 -7.64 5.47 1.29
C LYS A 108 -7.19 4.98 2.65
N ILE A 109 -6.05 4.29 2.70
CA ILE A 109 -5.42 3.89 3.97
C ILE A 109 -5.07 5.13 4.78
N CYS A 110 -4.38 6.12 4.18
CA CYS A 110 -4.08 7.39 4.83
C CYS A 110 -5.34 8.11 5.31
N SER A 111 -6.39 8.15 4.50
CA SER A 111 -7.69 8.75 4.89
C SER A 111 -8.33 8.06 6.08
N LYS A 112 -8.24 6.71 6.17
CA LYS A 112 -8.74 5.95 7.34
C LYS A 112 -7.94 6.27 8.60
N ILE A 113 -6.61 6.36 8.48
CA ILE A 113 -5.73 6.73 9.59
C ILE A 113 -6.02 8.16 10.05
N SER A 114 -6.09 9.12 9.13
CA SER A 114 -6.35 10.53 9.45
C SER A 114 -7.66 10.75 10.22
N LYS A 115 -8.65 9.87 10.06
CA LYS A 115 -9.90 9.93 10.84
C LYS A 115 -9.74 9.53 12.31
N LYS A 116 -8.67 8.80 12.64
CA LYS A 116 -8.38 8.37 14.03
C LYS A 116 -7.57 9.40 14.81
N TYR A 117 -6.92 10.35 14.11
CA TYR A 117 -5.96 11.27 14.69
C TYR A 117 -6.32 12.72 14.34
N SER A 118 -6.08 13.63 15.27
CA SER A 118 -6.23 15.08 15.06
C SER A 118 -4.87 15.68 14.72
N PHE A 119 -4.57 15.82 13.42
CA PHE A 119 -3.38 16.55 12.93
C PHE A 119 -3.75 17.38 11.69
N GLU A 120 -3.00 18.46 11.48
CA GLU A 120 -3.31 19.45 10.44
C GLU A 120 -2.64 19.16 9.08
N TYR A 121 -1.63 18.29 9.05
CA TYR A 121 -0.91 17.94 7.83
C TYR A 121 -1.62 16.84 7.02
N ASP A 122 -1.42 16.84 5.71
CA ASP A 122 -1.89 15.77 4.84
C ASP A 122 -0.97 14.54 4.91
N LEU A 123 -1.42 13.49 5.61
CA LEU A 123 -0.68 12.23 5.75
C LEU A 123 -0.45 11.55 4.40
N ASN A 124 -1.41 11.67 3.46
CA ASN A 124 -1.29 11.08 2.14
C ASN A 124 -0.20 11.77 1.31
N ASP A 125 -0.12 13.11 1.37
CA ASP A 125 0.94 13.85 0.70
C ASP A 125 2.31 13.45 1.26
N ILE A 126 2.46 13.36 2.59
CA ILE A 126 3.72 12.95 3.22
C ILE A 126 4.11 11.52 2.84
N LEU A 127 3.20 10.54 3.00
CA LEU A 127 3.51 9.13 2.75
C LEU A 127 3.89 8.90 1.29
N SER A 128 3.14 9.48 0.34
CA SER A 128 3.42 9.35 -1.08
C SER A 128 4.82 9.89 -1.42
N ARG A 129 5.18 11.07 -0.90
CA ARG A 129 6.50 11.68 -1.12
C ARG A 129 7.63 10.86 -0.49
N LEU A 130 7.41 10.31 0.71
CA LEU A 130 8.39 9.44 1.36
C LEU A 130 8.65 8.16 0.55
N ILE A 131 7.61 7.55 -0.02
CA ILE A 131 7.74 6.36 -0.87
C ILE A 131 8.43 6.73 -2.19
N PHE A 132 7.97 7.76 -2.88
CA PHE A 132 8.53 8.15 -4.18
C PHE A 132 9.99 8.57 -4.05
N THR A 133 10.34 9.36 -3.04
CA THR A 133 11.74 9.74 -2.82
C THR A 133 12.60 8.57 -2.36
N ARG A 134 12.05 7.62 -1.62
CA ARG A 134 12.79 6.41 -1.23
C ARG A 134 13.18 5.56 -2.44
N ILE A 135 12.33 5.49 -3.44
CA ILE A 135 12.58 4.71 -4.67
C ILE A 135 13.50 5.47 -5.63
N LEU A 136 13.22 6.76 -5.86
CA LEU A 136 13.95 7.56 -6.85
C LEU A 136 15.29 8.11 -6.33
N TYR A 137 15.34 8.47 -5.04
CA TYR A 137 16.48 9.14 -4.40
C TYR A 137 16.67 8.60 -2.97
N PRO A 138 17.12 7.33 -2.80
CA PRO A 138 17.31 6.74 -1.48
C PRO A 138 18.25 7.59 -0.61
N SER A 139 17.72 8.21 0.44
CA SER A 139 18.48 9.12 1.29
C SER A 139 17.77 9.38 2.64
N SER A 140 18.30 10.32 3.44
CA SER A 140 17.72 10.74 4.73
C SER A 140 16.35 11.41 4.56
N LYS A 141 15.58 11.51 5.64
CA LYS A 141 14.27 12.20 5.63
C LYS A 141 14.40 13.69 5.28
N LEU A 142 15.48 14.33 5.72
CA LEU A 142 15.81 15.71 5.34
C LEU A 142 16.03 15.83 3.82
N ALA A 143 16.82 14.93 3.23
CA ALA A 143 17.05 14.90 1.80
C ALA A 143 15.76 14.54 1.03
N SER A 144 14.93 13.62 1.52
CA SER A 144 13.62 13.31 0.95
C SER A 144 12.71 14.53 0.89
N ASN A 145 12.69 15.35 1.96
CA ASN A 145 11.94 16.61 1.98
C ASN A 145 12.45 17.60 0.91
N ARG A 146 13.76 17.68 0.70
CA ARG A 146 14.34 18.53 -0.36
C ARG A 146 14.01 17.99 -1.75
N SER A 147 14.15 16.67 -1.97
CA SER A 147 13.89 16.02 -3.25
C SER A 147 12.42 16.06 -3.65
N SER A 148 11.48 16.00 -2.67
CA SER A 148 10.05 16.12 -2.95
C SER A 148 9.65 17.44 -3.59
N LYS A 149 10.42 18.51 -3.35
CA LYS A 149 10.23 19.83 -4.00
C LYS A 149 10.61 19.85 -5.48
N MET A 150 11.27 18.78 -5.96
CA MET A 150 11.57 18.60 -7.40
C MET A 150 10.43 17.94 -8.15
N PHE A 151 9.38 17.52 -7.49
CA PHE A 151 8.19 16.98 -8.13
C PHE A 151 7.29 18.10 -8.66
N ILE A 152 6.49 17.81 -9.69
CA ILE A 152 5.58 18.78 -10.29
C ILE A 152 4.59 19.31 -9.26
N GLU A 153 3.98 18.41 -8.50
CA GLU A 153 3.08 18.76 -7.40
C GLU A 153 3.92 19.11 -6.17
N GLN A 154 3.90 20.36 -5.76
CA GLN A 154 4.69 20.82 -4.61
C GLN A 154 4.15 20.23 -3.30
N PRO A 155 5.02 19.84 -2.36
CA PRO A 155 4.61 19.33 -1.05
C PRO A 155 3.89 20.42 -0.24
N THR A 156 2.82 20.03 0.47
CA THR A 156 2.02 20.93 1.33
C THR A 156 2.46 20.91 2.80
N PHE A 157 3.51 20.19 3.13
CA PHE A 157 3.98 19.92 4.48
C PHE A 157 5.42 20.40 4.71
N ASN A 158 5.80 20.49 5.98
CA ASN A 158 7.14 20.83 6.43
C ASN A 158 7.93 19.61 6.90
N LEU A 159 9.24 19.75 7.06
CA LEU A 159 10.11 18.68 7.59
C LEU A 159 9.64 18.16 8.96
N HIS A 160 9.15 19.05 9.82
CA HIS A 160 8.63 18.67 11.14
C HIS A 160 7.42 17.72 11.04
N ASP A 161 6.55 17.95 10.07
CA ASP A 161 5.37 17.11 9.84
C ASP A 161 5.75 15.71 9.38
N ILE A 162 6.85 15.57 8.63
CA ILE A 162 7.40 14.25 8.28
C ILE A 162 7.74 13.45 9.54
N TYR A 163 8.49 14.04 10.48
CA TYR A 163 8.87 13.32 11.71
C TYR A 163 7.66 12.98 12.59
N ARG A 164 6.68 13.86 12.68
CA ARG A 164 5.42 13.59 13.39
C ARG A 164 4.63 12.46 12.72
N SER A 165 4.55 12.46 11.39
CA SER A 165 3.84 11.42 10.63
C SER A 165 4.48 10.05 10.78
N LEU A 166 5.81 9.94 10.90
CA LEU A 166 6.49 8.67 11.13
C LEU A 166 6.02 7.97 12.40
N SER A 167 5.75 8.72 13.48
CA SER A 167 5.23 8.15 14.73
C SER A 167 3.81 7.59 14.56
N VAL A 168 2.98 8.25 13.74
CA VAL A 168 1.63 7.76 13.41
C VAL A 168 1.71 6.52 12.52
N LEU A 169 2.53 6.56 11.47
CA LEU A 169 2.72 5.44 10.55
C LEU A 169 3.28 4.20 11.26
N SER A 170 4.18 4.38 12.21
CA SER A 170 4.71 3.29 13.03
C SER A 170 3.63 2.63 13.89
N LYS A 171 2.77 3.42 14.55
CA LYS A 171 1.66 2.89 15.35
C LYS A 171 0.60 2.16 14.54
N GLU A 172 0.38 2.58 13.30
CA GLU A 172 -0.59 2.00 12.38
C GLU A 172 0.04 0.96 11.42
N SER A 173 1.28 0.55 11.67
CA SER A 173 2.04 -0.35 10.77
C SER A 173 1.26 -1.63 10.42
N ASP A 174 0.66 -2.27 11.41
CA ASP A 174 -0.10 -3.52 11.23
C ASP A 174 -1.34 -3.31 10.36
N PHE A 175 -2.08 -2.24 10.64
CA PHE A 175 -3.23 -1.85 9.83
C PHE A 175 -2.82 -1.53 8.37
N ILE A 176 -1.72 -0.81 8.19
CA ILE A 176 -1.21 -0.47 6.85
C ILE A 176 -0.84 -1.74 6.09
N GLN A 177 -0.11 -2.66 6.70
CA GLN A 177 0.31 -3.91 6.08
C GLN A 177 -0.90 -4.76 5.66
N SER A 178 -1.88 -4.99 6.55
CA SER A 178 -3.05 -5.82 6.25
C SER A 178 -3.94 -5.20 5.15
N GLU A 179 -4.18 -3.90 5.18
CA GLU A 179 -4.95 -3.21 4.13
C GLU A 179 -4.20 -3.20 2.79
N LEU A 180 -2.88 -3.02 2.82
CA LEU A 180 -2.04 -3.08 1.63
C LEU A 180 -2.08 -4.46 0.97
N TYR A 181 -1.98 -5.52 1.77
CA TYR A 181 -2.14 -6.90 1.30
C TYR A 181 -3.52 -7.11 0.64
N LYS A 182 -4.62 -6.77 1.33
CA LYS A 182 -5.99 -6.88 0.79
C LYS A 182 -6.18 -6.11 -0.52
N ASN A 183 -5.57 -4.94 -0.63
CA ASN A 183 -5.63 -4.14 -1.85
C ASN A 183 -4.76 -4.73 -2.97
N SER A 184 -3.60 -5.30 -2.65
CA SER A 184 -2.70 -5.92 -3.63
C SER A 184 -3.35 -7.11 -4.36
N GLN A 185 -4.20 -7.87 -3.68
CA GLN A 185 -4.95 -9.00 -4.28
C GLN A 185 -5.86 -8.60 -5.45
N ARG A 186 -6.23 -7.30 -5.54
CA ARG A 186 -7.04 -6.76 -6.65
C ARG A 186 -6.22 -6.44 -7.88
N ILE A 187 -4.91 -6.26 -7.70
CA ILE A 187 -3.97 -5.90 -8.77
C ILE A 187 -3.30 -7.15 -9.31
N LEU A 188 -2.91 -8.04 -8.39
CA LEU A 188 -2.16 -9.25 -8.68
C LEU A 188 -2.73 -10.40 -7.83
N PRO A 189 -3.06 -11.55 -8.44
CA PRO A 189 -3.39 -12.74 -7.66
C PRO A 189 -2.22 -13.10 -6.74
N ARG A 190 -2.47 -13.14 -5.42
CA ARG A 190 -1.47 -13.51 -4.41
C ARG A 190 -1.58 -15.00 -4.10
N ARG A 191 -0.48 -15.73 -4.21
CA ARG A 191 -0.43 -17.16 -3.88
C ARG A 191 0.09 -17.32 -2.46
N ASN A 192 -0.80 -17.70 -1.54
CA ASN A 192 -0.52 -17.79 -0.10
C ASN A 192 -0.45 -19.23 0.40
N ASP A 193 -0.44 -20.21 -0.49
CA ASP A 193 -0.31 -21.63 -0.18
C ASP A 193 1.05 -21.94 0.46
N ILE A 194 2.09 -21.25 0.05
CA ILE A 194 3.44 -21.34 0.62
C ILE A 194 3.90 -19.94 1.00
N LEU A 195 4.33 -19.78 2.26
CA LEU A 195 4.93 -18.56 2.77
C LEU A 195 6.38 -18.80 3.14
N TYR A 196 7.24 -17.90 2.70
CA TYR A 196 8.65 -17.88 3.07
C TYR A 196 8.86 -16.89 4.21
N TYR A 197 9.53 -17.33 5.27
CA TYR A 197 9.90 -16.47 6.38
C TYR A 197 11.41 -16.44 6.54
N ASP A 198 11.95 -15.23 6.60
CA ASP A 198 13.37 -14.99 6.89
C ASP A 198 13.53 -13.76 7.77
N CYS A 199 14.65 -13.72 8.51
CA CYS A 199 15.06 -12.61 9.33
C CYS A 199 16.29 -11.93 8.74
N THR A 200 16.33 -10.61 8.86
CA THR A 200 17.50 -9.80 8.58
C THR A 200 17.74 -8.80 9.70
N ASN A 201 18.85 -8.09 9.64
CA ASN A 201 19.08 -6.98 10.57
C ASN A 201 19.77 -5.81 9.87
N TYR A 202 19.59 -4.64 10.47
CA TYR A 202 20.15 -3.37 10.02
C TYR A 202 20.97 -2.78 11.14
N TYR A 203 22.19 -2.35 10.89
CA TYR A 203 23.01 -1.64 11.85
C TYR A 203 22.76 -0.12 11.81
N PHE A 204 23.07 0.52 12.91
CA PHE A 204 22.95 1.97 13.07
C PHE A 204 24.28 2.54 13.53
N GLU A 205 24.77 3.58 12.89
CA GLU A 205 25.99 4.30 13.26
C GLU A 205 25.75 5.17 14.50
N ILE A 206 25.52 4.51 15.61
CA ILE A 206 25.31 5.11 16.93
C ILE A 206 26.15 4.33 17.96
N GLU A 207 26.57 5.02 19.03
CA GLU A 207 27.34 4.39 20.11
C GLU A 207 26.43 3.87 21.25
N GLN A 208 25.29 4.52 21.47
CA GLN A 208 24.39 4.17 22.58
C GLN A 208 23.20 3.34 22.09
N GLU A 209 22.92 2.30 22.85
CA GLU A 209 21.74 1.49 22.67
C GLU A 209 20.46 2.24 23.10
N ASP A 210 19.34 1.86 22.50
CA ASP A 210 18.00 2.23 22.97
C ASP A 210 17.09 0.98 23.08
N GLU A 211 15.78 1.15 23.11
CA GLU A 211 14.83 0.04 23.26
C GLU A 211 14.89 -0.97 22.11
N LEU A 212 15.11 -0.53 20.88
CA LEU A 212 15.13 -1.36 19.67
C LEU A 212 16.55 -1.59 19.16
N ARG A 213 17.39 -0.56 19.15
CA ARG A 213 18.77 -0.63 18.66
C ARG A 213 19.66 -1.20 19.73
N LYS A 214 19.98 -2.50 19.62
CA LYS A 214 20.77 -3.25 20.60
C LYS A 214 21.98 -3.89 19.94
N TYR A 215 23.08 -4.03 20.68
CA TYR A 215 24.18 -4.84 20.23
C TYR A 215 23.74 -6.30 20.12
N GLY A 216 24.05 -6.94 18.99
CA GLY A 216 23.66 -8.31 18.71
C GLY A 216 24.47 -8.90 17.57
N LYS A 217 24.07 -10.06 17.10
CA LYS A 217 24.75 -10.76 15.99
C LYS A 217 24.44 -10.07 14.67
N SER A 218 25.29 -9.11 14.27
CA SER A 218 25.17 -8.43 12.97
C SER A 218 25.46 -9.39 11.81
N LYS A 219 24.54 -9.48 10.84
CA LYS A 219 24.76 -10.23 9.58
C LYS A 219 25.85 -9.60 8.72
N GLN A 220 26.12 -8.30 8.89
CA GLN A 220 27.17 -7.56 8.19
C GLN A 220 28.47 -7.47 9.01
N HIS A 221 28.56 -8.17 10.15
CA HIS A 221 29.73 -8.18 11.05
C HIS A 221 30.17 -6.78 11.53
N GLN A 222 29.24 -5.83 11.61
CA GLN A 222 29.50 -4.49 12.14
C GLN A 222 29.38 -4.48 13.67
N PRO A 223 30.35 -3.88 14.41
CA PRO A 223 30.31 -3.78 15.86
C PRO A 223 29.42 -2.59 16.31
N LEU A 224 28.22 -2.52 15.82
CA LEU A 224 27.27 -1.42 16.02
C LEU A 224 25.90 -1.97 16.44
N PRO A 225 25.10 -1.17 17.18
CA PRO A 225 23.73 -1.55 17.50
C PRO A 225 22.90 -1.87 16.25
N ILE A 226 22.15 -2.94 16.31
CA ILE A 226 21.31 -3.43 15.21
C ILE A 226 19.84 -3.47 15.62
N VAL A 227 18.98 -3.52 14.62
CA VAL A 227 17.54 -3.83 14.73
C VAL A 227 17.26 -5.05 13.87
N GLY A 228 16.59 -6.05 14.43
CA GLY A 228 16.13 -7.21 13.69
C GLY A 228 14.82 -6.95 12.97
N MET A 229 14.61 -7.60 11.84
CA MET A 229 13.37 -7.61 11.07
C MET A 229 13.09 -9.02 10.58
N GLY A 230 11.91 -9.55 10.92
CA GLY A 230 11.37 -10.77 10.34
C GLY A 230 10.33 -10.41 9.27
N MET A 231 10.32 -11.12 8.16
CA MET A 231 9.41 -10.83 7.05
C MET A 231 8.85 -12.12 6.44
N PHE A 232 7.54 -12.13 6.22
CA PHE A 232 6.88 -13.10 5.36
C PHE A 232 6.79 -12.59 3.92
N MET A 233 7.07 -13.49 2.99
CA MET A 233 6.83 -13.33 1.56
C MET A 233 5.90 -14.44 1.08
N ASP A 234 5.08 -14.15 0.08
CA ASP A 234 4.25 -15.16 -0.57
C ASP A 234 5.06 -16.08 -1.50
N HIS A 235 4.38 -17.04 -2.14
CA HIS A 235 4.99 -17.98 -3.08
C HIS A 235 5.79 -17.29 -4.20
N ASP A 236 5.38 -16.10 -4.63
CA ASP A 236 6.01 -15.34 -5.70
C ASP A 236 7.14 -14.41 -5.19
N GLY A 237 7.46 -14.48 -3.90
CA GLY A 237 8.49 -13.65 -3.27
C GLY A 237 8.06 -12.21 -3.02
N ILE A 238 6.76 -11.91 -3.07
CA ILE A 238 6.26 -10.58 -2.79
C ILE A 238 6.05 -10.43 -1.27
N PRO A 239 6.57 -9.35 -0.63
CA PRO A 239 6.38 -9.11 0.80
C PRO A 239 4.89 -9.13 1.20
N LEU A 240 4.61 -9.78 2.32
CA LEU A 240 3.28 -9.94 2.86
C LEU A 240 3.13 -9.21 4.19
N ALA A 241 3.98 -9.52 5.14
CA ALA A 241 4.01 -8.91 6.46
C ALA A 241 5.43 -8.88 7.02
N PHE A 242 5.71 -7.91 7.88
CA PHE A 242 6.97 -7.84 8.61
C PHE A 242 6.74 -7.39 10.06
N ASP A 243 7.70 -7.73 10.91
CA ASP A 243 7.81 -7.21 12.26
C ASP A 243 9.25 -6.79 12.55
N ILE A 244 9.40 -5.81 13.46
CA ILE A 244 10.69 -5.26 13.87
C ILE A 244 10.90 -5.58 15.34
N PHE A 245 12.08 -6.06 15.69
CA PHE A 245 12.41 -6.47 17.05
C PHE A 245 13.80 -6.02 17.48
N PRO A 246 14.08 -5.93 18.80
CA PRO A 246 15.39 -5.54 19.32
C PRO A 246 16.51 -6.42 18.78
N GLY A 247 17.65 -5.80 18.45
CA GLY A 247 18.79 -6.47 17.82
C GLY A 247 19.44 -7.59 18.61
N ASN A 248 19.24 -7.66 19.93
CA ASN A 248 19.71 -8.73 20.82
C ASN A 248 18.68 -9.86 20.98
N LYS A 249 17.51 -9.77 20.36
CA LYS A 249 16.46 -10.81 20.43
C LYS A 249 16.83 -11.99 19.54
N ASN A 250 16.57 -13.22 20.03
CA ASN A 250 16.69 -14.40 19.19
C ASN A 250 15.62 -14.38 18.07
N GLU A 251 16.00 -14.72 16.85
CA GLU A 251 15.14 -14.71 15.67
C GLU A 251 14.07 -15.82 15.70
N GLN A 252 14.36 -16.99 16.28
CA GLN A 252 13.43 -18.13 16.28
C GLN A 252 12.04 -17.86 16.91
N PRO A 253 11.92 -17.14 18.05
CA PRO A 253 10.61 -16.84 18.64
C PRO A 253 9.80 -15.79 17.88
N THR A 254 10.41 -15.07 16.91
CA THR A 254 9.72 -13.98 16.18
C THR A 254 8.76 -14.48 15.11
N LEU A 255 8.92 -15.72 14.66
CA LEU A 255 8.07 -16.33 13.63
C LEU A 255 6.61 -16.42 14.09
N LYS A 256 6.35 -17.03 15.25
CA LYS A 256 4.98 -17.34 15.72
C LYS A 256 4.07 -16.12 15.85
N PRO A 257 4.48 -15.01 16.49
CA PRO A 257 3.63 -13.83 16.60
C PRO A 257 3.26 -13.24 15.24
N LEU A 258 4.21 -13.24 14.29
CA LEU A 258 3.94 -12.71 12.96
C LEU A 258 3.09 -13.66 12.12
N GLU A 259 3.27 -14.97 12.28
CA GLU A 259 2.43 -16.00 11.67
C GLU A 259 0.98 -15.89 12.14
N GLN A 260 0.76 -15.80 13.47
CA GLN A 260 -0.58 -15.62 14.03
C GLN A 260 -1.25 -14.35 13.50
N LYS A 261 -0.51 -13.26 13.42
CA LYS A 261 -1.00 -12.01 12.81
C LYS A 261 -1.40 -12.19 11.34
N VAL A 262 -0.63 -12.95 10.56
CA VAL A 262 -0.96 -13.23 9.15
C VAL A 262 -2.26 -14.06 9.06
N ILE A 263 -2.44 -15.04 9.90
CA ILE A 263 -3.67 -15.83 9.97
C ILE A 263 -4.86 -14.93 10.32
N ASP A 264 -4.76 -14.16 11.40
CA ASP A 264 -5.88 -13.36 11.95
C ASP A 264 -6.28 -12.19 11.05
N ASP A 265 -5.30 -11.44 10.53
CA ASP A 265 -5.54 -10.16 9.84
C ASP A 265 -5.69 -10.30 8.32
N TYR A 266 -5.12 -11.35 7.73
CA TYR A 266 -5.06 -11.52 6.28
C TYR A 266 -6.04 -12.57 5.75
N GLY A 267 -6.64 -13.38 6.64
CA GLY A 267 -7.62 -14.41 6.28
C GLY A 267 -7.01 -15.55 5.46
N VAL A 268 -5.83 -16.00 5.89
CA VAL A 268 -5.10 -17.10 5.26
C VAL A 268 -5.34 -18.36 6.11
N ASP A 269 -6.15 -19.29 5.62
CA ASP A 269 -6.64 -20.42 6.42
C ASP A 269 -5.71 -21.64 6.44
N SER A 270 -4.93 -21.85 5.38
CA SER A 270 -4.03 -23.01 5.25
C SER A 270 -2.73 -22.58 4.57
N ILE A 271 -1.62 -22.70 5.29
CA ILE A 271 -0.32 -22.24 4.84
C ILE A 271 0.78 -23.26 5.10
N ILE A 272 1.70 -23.39 4.17
CA ILE A 272 2.97 -24.08 4.35
C ILE A 272 4.04 -23.01 4.60
N ILE A 273 4.72 -23.09 5.75
CA ILE A 273 5.78 -22.15 6.07
C ILE A 273 7.14 -22.77 5.75
N CYS A 274 7.87 -22.07 4.91
CA CYS A 274 9.27 -22.38 4.60
C CYS A 274 10.20 -21.41 5.32
N THR A 275 11.14 -21.95 6.09
CA THR A 275 12.19 -21.18 6.78
C THR A 275 13.55 -21.78 6.50
N ASP A 276 14.59 -21.03 6.77
CA ASP A 276 15.94 -21.62 6.82
C ASP A 276 16.10 -22.55 8.05
N ALA A 277 17.19 -23.34 8.07
CA ALA A 277 17.46 -24.30 9.14
C ALA A 277 17.64 -23.62 10.51
N GLY A 278 18.13 -22.37 10.54
CA GLY A 278 18.34 -21.60 11.76
C GLY A 278 17.06 -21.22 12.47
N LEU A 279 15.97 -21.06 11.73
CA LEU A 279 14.65 -20.68 12.24
C LEU A 279 13.74 -21.89 12.55
N SER A 280 14.13 -23.10 12.13
CA SER A 280 13.35 -24.34 12.29
C SER A 280 13.53 -24.96 13.67
N SER A 281 13.05 -24.29 14.73
CA SER A 281 13.04 -24.84 16.10
C SER A 281 11.94 -25.86 16.29
N ASN A 282 12.16 -26.81 17.24
CA ASN A 282 11.09 -27.76 17.64
C ASN A 282 9.82 -27.07 18.13
N ALA A 283 9.94 -25.88 18.73
CA ALA A 283 8.82 -25.08 19.17
C ALA A 283 8.03 -24.51 17.98
N ASN A 284 8.70 -24.05 16.93
CA ASN A 284 8.07 -23.55 15.71
C ASN A 284 7.35 -24.70 14.95
N ARG A 285 8.02 -25.86 14.83
CA ARG A 285 7.40 -27.06 14.22
C ARG A 285 6.13 -27.49 14.95
N LYS A 286 6.16 -27.60 16.29
CA LYS A 286 4.98 -27.96 17.09
C LYS A 286 3.85 -26.94 17.02
N PHE A 287 4.14 -25.68 16.76
CA PHE A 287 3.12 -24.67 16.55
C PHE A 287 2.40 -24.89 15.23
N ASN A 288 3.14 -25.13 14.15
CA ASN A 288 2.60 -25.36 12.82
C ASN A 288 1.84 -26.70 12.72
N ASP A 289 2.30 -27.76 13.43
CA ASP A 289 1.62 -29.05 13.48
C ASP A 289 0.23 -28.99 14.17
N LYS A 290 -0.04 -27.94 14.98
CA LYS A 290 -1.33 -27.77 15.66
C LYS A 290 -2.32 -26.91 14.87
N THR A 291 -1.88 -26.26 13.84
CA THR A 291 -2.68 -25.33 13.02
C THR A 291 -3.25 -26.03 11.78
N LEU A 292 -2.91 -27.31 11.59
CA LEU A 292 -3.48 -28.23 10.63
C LEU A 292 -4.54 -29.10 11.31
#